data_1b310adb90c4b75a664199bf5613245e
#
_entry.id   1b310adb90c4b75a664199bf5613245e
#
_cell.length_a   1.000
_cell.length_b   1.000
_cell.length_c   1.000
_cell.angle_alpha   90.00
_cell.angle_beta   90.00
_cell.angle_gamma   90.00
#
_symmetry.space_group_name_H-M   'P 1'
#
loop_
_entity.id
_entity.type
_entity.pdbx_description
1 polymer ?
#
loop_
_entity_poly.entity_id
_entity_poly.type
_entity_poly.pdbx_seq_one_letter_code
_entity_poly.pdbx_strand_id
1 'polypeptide(L)'
;MAKEKVIIIGAAGRDFHNFNTVYRDNEDYEVVAFTATQIPEIDDRKYPAVLAGKLYPNGIPIEPMEELEALIRKTQADVCVFSYSDVYYVDLMQIGNRVLSAGADFKLLAPARGHVKSTKPLISILAVRTGCGKSQTTRRVVDILKNDLGVGKVVSIRHPMPYGDLAKQAVQRFAAIEDLAKHECTIEEMEEYEPHIAAGNVIYAGVDYEAILRQAEQEADVVLWDGGNNDPSFYASDLTITIADPLRPGHELLYWAGETNITMSEVVIINKCDSAKPADIETVKQNIASRNPNCAIITADSPVTVENPELVKGKRVLVVEDGPTLTHGEMHLGAGTVAAQRNGVGQIIDPRPFAVGSIKAAYDKYPHLGDLVPALGYYGDQLRELEQTINSADCDSVVIGTPIDLRRVIKIDKPATRVSYDLAEHDTAALVGAIKKAIGK
;
A
#
# COMPACT_ATOMS: atom_id res chain seq x y z
N MET A 1 11.92 -9.79 37.27
CA MET A 1 12.35 -10.80 36.27
C MET A 1 13.18 -10.09 35.22
N ALA A 2 14.08 -10.76 34.50
CA ALA A 2 14.75 -10.13 33.36
C ALA A 2 13.68 -9.80 32.30
N LYS A 3 13.86 -8.66 31.59
CA LYS A 3 12.98 -8.29 30.48
C LYS A 3 13.19 -9.22 29.30
N GLU A 4 12.13 -9.58 28.58
CA GLU A 4 12.23 -10.31 27.31
C GLU A 4 12.79 -9.36 26.24
N LYS A 5 13.94 -9.70 25.64
CA LYS A 5 14.59 -8.90 24.61
C LYS A 5 13.99 -9.19 23.23
N VAL A 6 13.54 -8.15 22.57
CA VAL A 6 12.78 -8.23 21.31
C VAL A 6 13.51 -7.54 20.18
N ILE A 7 13.65 -8.22 19.04
CA ILE A 7 13.94 -7.58 17.74
C ILE A 7 12.65 -7.52 16.95
N ILE A 8 12.29 -6.36 16.41
CA ILE A 8 11.15 -6.21 15.51
C ILE A 8 11.66 -6.23 14.07
N ILE A 9 11.24 -7.23 13.31
CA ILE A 9 11.63 -7.39 11.90
C ILE A 9 10.71 -6.54 11.04
N GLY A 10 11.27 -5.45 10.50
CA GLY A 10 10.63 -4.38 9.76
C GLY A 10 10.90 -3.01 10.36
N ALA A 11 10.82 -1.95 9.55
CA ALA A 11 11.02 -0.56 9.96
C ALA A 11 10.29 0.42 9.02
N ALA A 12 8.97 0.26 8.87
CA ALA A 12 8.19 1.07 7.94
C ALA A 12 6.84 1.54 8.48
N GLY A 13 6.03 0.66 9.03
CA GLY A 13 4.68 1.02 9.43
C GLY A 13 4.10 0.09 10.49
N ARG A 14 3.76 -1.15 10.13
CA ARG A 14 3.24 -2.13 11.09
C ARG A 14 4.19 -2.44 12.21
N ASP A 15 5.46 -2.47 11.95
CA ASP A 15 6.54 -2.65 12.92
C ASP A 15 6.56 -1.54 13.97
N PHE A 16 6.52 -0.27 13.54
CA PHE A 16 6.41 0.88 14.45
C PHE A 16 5.06 0.87 15.20
N HIS A 17 3.98 0.49 14.52
CA HIS A 17 2.68 0.35 15.14
C HIS A 17 2.67 -0.76 16.22
N ASN A 18 3.23 -1.93 15.92
CA ASN A 18 3.39 -3.03 16.88
C ASN A 18 4.22 -2.58 18.09
N PHE A 19 5.31 -1.86 17.84
CA PHE A 19 6.09 -1.28 18.92
C PHE A 19 5.26 -0.32 19.78
N ASN A 20 4.61 0.65 19.15
CA ASN A 20 3.86 1.69 19.84
C ASN A 20 2.70 1.13 20.69
N THR A 21 2.06 0.06 20.23
CA THR A 21 0.86 -0.50 20.89
C THR A 21 1.14 -1.64 21.86
N VAL A 22 2.21 -2.41 21.65
CA VAL A 22 2.47 -3.64 22.43
C VAL A 22 3.70 -3.50 23.34
N TYR A 23 4.73 -2.76 22.92
CA TYR A 23 6.05 -2.79 23.55
C TYR A 23 6.48 -1.46 24.18
N ARG A 24 6.10 -0.31 23.61
CA ARG A 24 6.63 1.03 23.99
C ARG A 24 6.61 1.32 25.47
N ASP A 25 5.49 1.07 26.13
CA ASP A 25 5.28 1.39 27.54
C ASP A 25 5.19 0.13 28.44
N ASN A 26 5.66 -1.02 27.93
CA ASN A 26 5.60 -2.30 28.61
C ASN A 26 6.94 -2.67 29.22
N GLU A 27 7.04 -2.68 30.55
CA GLU A 27 8.27 -2.93 31.29
C GLU A 27 8.73 -4.40 31.24
N ASP A 28 7.88 -5.34 30.78
CA ASP A 28 8.23 -6.75 30.64
C ASP A 28 9.15 -7.00 29.44
N TYR A 29 9.24 -6.04 28.52
CA TYR A 29 9.99 -6.14 27.25
C TYR A 29 11.09 -5.10 27.15
N GLU A 30 12.12 -5.44 26.36
CA GLU A 30 13.16 -4.54 25.89
C GLU A 30 13.31 -4.71 24.38
N VAL A 31 12.80 -3.76 23.57
CA VAL A 31 13.04 -3.76 22.12
C VAL A 31 14.45 -3.25 21.86
N VAL A 32 15.32 -4.13 21.41
CA VAL A 32 16.75 -3.85 21.23
C VAL A 32 17.08 -3.31 19.84
N ALA A 33 16.27 -3.63 18.82
CA ALA A 33 16.44 -3.13 17.46
C ALA A 33 15.18 -3.33 16.61
N PHE A 34 15.08 -2.54 15.53
CA PHE A 34 14.31 -2.85 14.32
C PHE A 34 15.25 -3.35 13.22
N THR A 35 14.72 -3.98 12.16
CA THR A 35 15.52 -4.28 10.97
C THR A 35 14.95 -3.58 9.73
N ALA A 36 15.83 -3.00 8.91
CA ALA A 36 15.46 -2.40 7.63
C ALA A 36 15.26 -3.49 6.57
N THR A 37 14.10 -3.51 5.91
CA THR A 37 13.75 -4.53 4.91
C THR A 37 13.11 -3.98 3.65
N GLN A 38 12.15 -3.06 3.76
CA GLN A 38 11.31 -2.64 2.65
C GLN A 38 11.53 -1.20 2.20
N ILE A 39 12.09 -0.34 3.06
CA ILE A 39 12.33 1.08 2.77
C ILE A 39 13.82 1.30 2.52
N PRO A 40 14.19 1.82 1.35
CA PRO A 40 15.58 2.18 1.06
C PRO A 40 16.12 3.23 2.05
N GLU A 41 17.41 3.15 2.38
CA GLU A 41 18.14 4.14 3.19
C GLU A 41 17.56 4.43 4.58
N ILE A 42 16.78 3.48 5.15
CA ILE A 42 16.32 3.58 6.54
C ILE A 42 17.28 2.93 7.54
N ASP A 43 18.14 2.04 7.08
CA ASP A 43 19.24 1.46 7.84
C ASP A 43 20.20 2.56 8.33
N ASP A 44 20.93 2.28 9.43
CA ASP A 44 21.76 3.25 10.15
C ASP A 44 20.99 4.42 10.81
N ARG A 45 19.65 4.41 10.77
CA ARG A 45 18.80 5.36 11.49
C ARG A 45 18.38 4.81 12.84
N LYS A 46 17.71 5.67 13.60
CA LYS A 46 17.04 5.27 14.85
C LYS A 46 15.57 5.62 14.81
N TYR A 47 14.75 4.75 15.36
CA TYR A 47 13.41 5.16 15.76
C TYR A 47 13.54 6.23 16.84
N PRO A 48 13.01 7.46 16.64
CA PRO A 48 13.40 8.61 17.46
C PRO A 48 12.94 8.47 18.90
N ALA A 49 13.75 8.93 19.85
CA ALA A 49 13.44 8.90 21.28
C ALA A 49 12.12 9.57 21.64
N VAL A 50 11.74 10.65 20.91
CA VAL A 50 10.47 11.37 21.10
C VAL A 50 9.26 10.50 20.79
N LEU A 51 9.37 9.52 19.89
CA LEU A 51 8.33 8.55 19.55
C LEU A 51 8.47 7.25 20.35
N ALA A 52 9.69 6.89 20.73
CA ALA A 52 9.99 5.65 21.44
C ALA A 52 9.56 5.66 22.92
N GLY A 53 9.34 6.82 23.51
CA GLY A 53 8.80 6.95 24.86
C GLY A 53 9.86 6.82 25.97
N LYS A 54 9.39 6.82 27.22
CA LYS A 54 10.25 6.95 28.41
C LYS A 54 11.20 5.78 28.63
N LEU A 55 10.82 4.58 28.19
CA LEU A 55 11.66 3.39 28.35
C LEU A 55 12.82 3.34 27.37
N TYR A 56 12.78 4.17 26.31
CA TYR A 56 13.78 4.23 25.24
C TYR A 56 14.32 5.65 25.02
N PRO A 57 14.98 6.27 26.02
CA PRO A 57 15.39 7.68 25.97
C PRO A 57 16.44 7.99 24.91
N ASN A 58 17.10 6.97 24.33
CA ASN A 58 18.10 7.10 23.27
C ASN A 58 17.56 6.71 21.89
N GLY A 59 16.24 6.44 21.78
CA GLY A 59 15.63 5.81 20.61
C GLY A 59 16.04 4.34 20.46
N ILE A 60 15.62 3.72 19.35
CA ILE A 60 15.88 2.30 19.06
C ILE A 60 16.61 2.23 17.71
N PRO A 61 17.75 1.51 17.60
CA PRO A 61 18.48 1.38 16.34
C PRO A 61 17.67 0.63 15.29
N ILE A 62 17.88 0.98 14.02
CA ILE A 62 17.38 0.27 12.85
C ILE A 62 18.60 -0.32 12.15
N GLU A 63 18.70 -1.64 12.11
CA GLU A 63 19.86 -2.39 11.64
C GLU A 63 19.56 -3.10 10.30
N PRO A 64 20.54 -3.39 9.47
CA PRO A 64 20.33 -4.13 8.22
C PRO A 64 19.78 -5.53 8.46
N MET A 65 18.80 -5.95 7.65
CA MET A 65 18.20 -7.30 7.74
C MET A 65 19.19 -8.42 7.41
N GLU A 66 20.21 -8.13 6.62
CA GLU A 66 21.30 -9.05 6.26
C GLU A 66 22.07 -9.49 7.50
N GLU A 67 22.18 -8.63 8.52
CA GLU A 67 22.91 -8.88 9.76
C GLU A 67 22.06 -9.53 10.86
N LEU A 68 20.82 -9.96 10.57
CA LEU A 68 19.85 -10.44 11.55
C LEU A 68 20.43 -11.48 12.53
N GLU A 69 21.13 -12.50 12.05
CA GLU A 69 21.69 -13.57 12.90
C GLU A 69 22.82 -13.08 13.81
N ALA A 70 23.64 -12.12 13.31
CA ALA A 70 24.68 -11.50 14.11
C ALA A 70 24.06 -10.59 15.18
N LEU A 71 23.01 -9.85 14.83
CA LEU A 71 22.26 -8.98 15.72
C LEU A 71 21.60 -9.77 16.86
N ILE A 72 20.94 -10.90 16.56
CA ILE A 72 20.35 -11.80 17.57
C ILE A 72 21.42 -12.24 18.59
N ARG A 73 22.58 -12.73 18.13
CA ARG A 73 23.65 -13.17 19.01
C ARG A 73 24.28 -12.03 19.81
N LYS A 74 24.49 -10.87 19.19
CA LYS A 74 25.07 -9.66 19.82
C LYS A 74 24.18 -9.12 20.94
N THR A 75 22.89 -9.05 20.70
CA THR A 75 21.89 -8.50 21.63
C THR A 75 21.39 -9.54 22.62
N GLN A 76 21.59 -10.83 22.34
CA GLN A 76 20.97 -11.95 23.06
C GLN A 76 19.44 -11.79 23.07
N ALA A 77 18.85 -11.51 21.90
CA ALA A 77 17.43 -11.38 21.76
C ALA A 77 16.72 -12.72 22.02
N ASP A 78 15.66 -12.70 22.81
CA ASP A 78 14.85 -13.85 23.15
C ASP A 78 13.85 -14.17 22.03
N VAL A 79 13.31 -13.10 21.38
CA VAL A 79 12.27 -13.23 20.35
C VAL A 79 12.47 -12.23 19.21
N CYS A 80 12.21 -12.67 17.98
CA CYS A 80 12.09 -11.82 16.81
C CYS A 80 10.63 -11.78 16.36
N VAL A 81 10.07 -10.58 16.25
CA VAL A 81 8.67 -10.36 15.86
C VAL A 81 8.62 -9.88 14.42
N PHE A 82 8.12 -10.71 13.52
CA PHE A 82 7.95 -10.34 12.13
C PHE A 82 6.77 -9.37 12.00
N SER A 83 6.98 -8.22 11.37
CA SER A 83 6.05 -7.09 11.43
C SER A 83 5.88 -6.35 10.12
N TYR A 84 6.01 -7.02 8.97
CA TYR A 84 5.61 -6.46 7.69
C TYR A 84 4.79 -7.46 6.86
N SER A 85 4.32 -7.07 5.69
CA SER A 85 3.36 -7.83 4.91
C SER A 85 3.76 -7.93 3.43
N ASP A 86 2.91 -8.56 2.64
CA ASP A 86 3.08 -8.81 1.20
C ASP A 86 4.29 -9.69 0.88
N VAL A 87 4.51 -10.68 1.74
CA VAL A 87 5.61 -11.64 1.67
C VAL A 87 5.06 -13.04 1.41
N TYR A 88 5.69 -13.75 0.49
CA TYR A 88 5.35 -15.15 0.22
C TYR A 88 5.57 -16.01 1.46
N TYR A 89 4.65 -16.93 1.76
CA TYR A 89 4.75 -17.75 3.00
C TYR A 89 6.04 -18.55 3.10
N VAL A 90 6.62 -18.97 1.96
CA VAL A 90 7.90 -19.67 1.97
C VAL A 90 9.02 -18.74 2.44
N ASP A 91 9.06 -17.50 1.97
CA ASP A 91 10.06 -16.51 2.35
C ASP A 91 9.91 -16.11 3.83
N LEU A 92 8.66 -15.96 4.29
CA LEU A 92 8.37 -15.72 5.71
C LEU A 92 8.97 -16.85 6.58
N MET A 93 8.79 -18.11 6.18
CA MET A 93 9.34 -19.25 6.93
C MET A 93 10.86 -19.37 6.80
N GLN A 94 11.46 -18.94 5.70
CA GLN A 94 12.93 -18.84 5.59
C GLN A 94 13.49 -17.81 6.58
N ILE A 95 12.84 -16.66 6.74
CA ILE A 95 13.19 -15.69 7.79
C ILE A 95 13.04 -16.32 9.18
N GLY A 96 11.94 -17.04 9.43
CA GLY A 96 11.73 -17.78 10.68
C GLY A 96 12.86 -18.77 10.95
N ASN A 97 13.31 -19.53 9.95
CA ASN A 97 14.45 -20.45 10.09
C ASN A 97 15.76 -19.73 10.44
N ARG A 98 16.03 -18.55 9.87
CA ARG A 98 17.19 -17.72 10.24
C ARG A 98 17.15 -17.33 11.72
N VAL A 99 15.99 -16.90 12.19
CA VAL A 99 15.78 -16.53 13.61
C VAL A 99 16.00 -17.71 14.53
N LEU A 100 15.31 -18.84 14.27
CA LEU A 100 15.41 -20.04 15.11
C LEU A 100 16.83 -20.61 15.15
N SER A 101 17.52 -20.63 14.01
CA SER A 101 18.91 -21.12 13.95
C SER A 101 19.91 -20.20 14.65
N ALA A 102 19.57 -18.91 14.83
CA ALA A 102 20.36 -17.95 15.59
C ALA A 102 20.11 -18.01 17.10
N GLY A 103 19.06 -18.75 17.55
CA GLY A 103 18.76 -19.02 18.96
C GLY A 103 17.66 -18.15 19.57
N ALA A 104 16.86 -17.45 18.78
CA ALA A 104 15.69 -16.69 19.22
C ALA A 104 14.36 -17.33 18.76
N ASP A 105 13.27 -17.06 19.45
CA ASP A 105 11.92 -17.43 19.02
C ASP A 105 11.44 -16.57 17.85
N PHE A 106 10.66 -17.13 16.93
CA PHE A 106 10.02 -16.42 15.83
C PHE A 106 8.53 -16.22 16.11
N LYS A 107 8.02 -14.99 15.99
CA LYS A 107 6.67 -14.64 16.41
C LYS A 107 5.95 -13.77 15.40
N LEU A 108 4.68 -14.09 15.15
CA LEU A 108 3.70 -13.24 14.48
C LEU A 108 2.71 -12.73 15.53
N LEU A 109 2.41 -11.43 15.51
CA LEU A 109 1.39 -10.86 16.37
C LEU A 109 0.00 -11.01 15.74
N ALA A 110 -0.97 -11.44 16.54
CA ALA A 110 -2.37 -11.37 16.13
C ALA A 110 -2.76 -9.90 15.87
N PRO A 111 -3.41 -9.57 14.74
CA PRO A 111 -3.78 -8.19 14.42
C PRO A 111 -4.51 -7.45 15.55
N ALA A 112 -5.43 -8.13 16.24
CA ALA A 112 -6.20 -7.57 17.33
C ALA A 112 -5.38 -7.06 18.53
N ARG A 113 -4.12 -7.50 18.70
CA ARG A 113 -3.24 -7.01 19.78
C ARG A 113 -2.76 -5.58 19.54
N GLY A 114 -2.70 -5.16 18.28
CA GLY A 114 -2.34 -3.80 17.89
C GLY A 114 -3.55 -2.91 17.59
N HIS A 115 -4.78 -3.39 17.71
CA HIS A 115 -5.95 -2.59 17.36
C HIS A 115 -6.14 -1.40 18.29
N VAL A 116 -6.13 -0.20 17.73
CA VAL A 116 -6.59 1.02 18.40
C VAL A 116 -8.10 1.18 18.15
N LYS A 117 -8.88 1.45 19.21
CA LYS A 117 -10.33 1.65 19.09
C LYS A 117 -10.65 3.09 18.70
N SER A 118 -11.53 3.24 17.72
CA SER A 118 -12.10 4.52 17.33
C SER A 118 -13.33 4.87 18.17
N THR A 119 -13.55 6.16 18.39
CA THR A 119 -14.80 6.73 18.94
C THR A 119 -15.83 7.01 17.85
N LYS A 120 -15.43 6.91 16.58
CA LYS A 120 -16.27 7.07 15.39
C LYS A 120 -16.40 5.73 14.66
N PRO A 121 -17.48 5.52 13.89
CA PRO A 121 -17.54 4.37 13.01
C PRO A 121 -16.30 4.29 12.14
N LEU A 122 -15.69 3.10 12.05
CA LEU A 122 -14.44 2.88 11.32
C LEU A 122 -14.60 1.72 10.34
N ILE A 123 -14.30 1.99 9.07
CA ILE A 123 -14.33 1.01 7.98
C ILE A 123 -12.90 0.81 7.48
N SER A 124 -12.44 -0.44 7.44
CA SER A 124 -11.11 -0.78 6.90
C SER A 124 -11.20 -1.35 5.50
N ILE A 125 -10.39 -0.79 4.62
CA ILE A 125 -10.19 -1.28 3.25
C ILE A 125 -8.82 -1.95 3.19
N LEU A 126 -8.81 -3.26 3.01
CA LEU A 126 -7.63 -4.10 2.97
C LEU A 126 -7.47 -4.76 1.60
N ALA A 127 -6.37 -5.45 1.37
CA ALA A 127 -6.17 -6.23 0.15
C ALA A 127 -5.48 -7.55 0.44
N VAL A 128 -5.54 -8.49 -0.49
CA VAL A 128 -4.74 -9.72 -0.45
C VAL A 128 -3.32 -9.50 -0.95
N ARG A 129 -3.09 -8.51 -1.81
CA ARG A 129 -1.79 -8.12 -2.38
C ARG A 129 -1.78 -6.62 -2.73
N THR A 130 -0.58 -6.04 -2.85
CA THR A 130 -0.37 -4.75 -3.49
C THR A 130 -0.94 -4.75 -4.91
N GLY A 131 -1.55 -3.64 -5.33
CA GLY A 131 -2.11 -3.48 -6.68
C GLY A 131 -3.49 -4.12 -6.91
N CYS A 132 -4.18 -4.68 -5.89
CA CYS A 132 -5.54 -5.24 -6.04
C CYS A 132 -6.63 -4.20 -6.27
N GLY A 133 -6.39 -2.91 -5.92
CA GLY A 133 -7.35 -1.83 -6.11
C GLY A 133 -7.95 -1.25 -4.84
N LYS A 134 -7.19 -1.24 -3.72
CA LYS A 134 -7.62 -0.61 -2.46
C LYS A 134 -8.03 0.84 -2.63
N SER A 135 -7.16 1.68 -3.20
CA SER A 135 -7.37 3.13 -3.26
C SER A 135 -8.63 3.50 -4.07
N GLN A 136 -8.91 2.79 -5.19
CA GLN A 136 -10.16 3.00 -5.93
C GLN A 136 -11.39 2.54 -5.13
N THR A 137 -11.27 1.44 -4.36
CA THR A 137 -12.35 0.96 -3.47
C THR A 137 -12.57 1.96 -2.35
N THR A 138 -11.53 2.52 -1.75
CA THR A 138 -11.65 3.56 -0.73
C THR A 138 -12.39 4.78 -1.27
N ARG A 139 -12.04 5.26 -2.48
CA ARG A 139 -12.76 6.36 -3.14
C ARG A 139 -14.23 6.04 -3.36
N ARG A 140 -14.56 4.82 -3.81
CA ARG A 140 -15.94 4.37 -3.98
C ARG A 140 -16.72 4.30 -2.65
N VAL A 141 -16.09 3.82 -1.58
CA VAL A 141 -16.69 3.82 -0.24
C VAL A 141 -16.94 5.23 0.28
N VAL A 142 -16.00 6.17 0.03
CA VAL A 142 -16.22 7.59 0.35
C VAL A 142 -17.40 8.16 -0.42
N ASP A 143 -17.51 7.86 -1.71
CA ASP A 143 -18.63 8.29 -2.55
C ASP A 143 -19.97 7.78 -2.02
N ILE A 144 -20.08 6.49 -1.71
CA ILE A 144 -21.27 5.89 -1.09
C ILE A 144 -21.61 6.58 0.24
N LEU A 145 -20.63 6.78 1.11
CA LEU A 145 -20.85 7.44 2.40
C LEU A 145 -21.40 8.86 2.24
N LYS A 146 -20.81 9.65 1.34
CA LYS A 146 -21.20 11.05 1.12
C LYS A 146 -22.50 11.19 0.34
N ASN A 147 -22.57 10.54 -0.83
CA ASN A 147 -23.62 10.80 -1.81
C ASN A 147 -24.86 9.92 -1.61
N ASP A 148 -24.68 8.64 -1.23
CA ASP A 148 -25.81 7.71 -1.05
C ASP A 148 -26.33 7.72 0.40
N LEU A 149 -25.42 7.87 1.39
CA LEU A 149 -25.77 7.79 2.81
C LEU A 149 -25.77 9.15 3.55
N GLY A 150 -25.39 10.24 2.89
CA GLY A 150 -25.43 11.59 3.44
C GLY A 150 -24.51 11.79 4.65
N VAL A 151 -23.36 11.14 4.69
CA VAL A 151 -22.34 11.37 5.71
C VAL A 151 -21.60 12.67 5.41
N GLY A 152 -21.56 13.60 6.36
CA GLY A 152 -21.02 14.93 6.13
C GLY A 152 -19.50 14.95 5.98
N LYS A 153 -18.79 14.29 6.89
CA LYS A 153 -17.32 14.31 6.95
C LYS A 153 -16.74 12.91 7.01
N VAL A 154 -16.11 12.50 5.92
CA VAL A 154 -15.35 11.24 5.82
C VAL A 154 -13.88 11.59 5.81
N VAL A 155 -13.11 10.96 6.69
CA VAL A 155 -11.65 11.12 6.78
C VAL A 155 -10.99 9.79 6.56
N SER A 156 -10.02 9.74 5.66
CA SER A 156 -9.21 8.55 5.41
C SER A 156 -7.90 8.61 6.17
N ILE A 157 -7.45 7.48 6.71
CA ILE A 157 -6.12 7.33 7.29
C ILE A 157 -5.36 6.33 6.43
N ARG A 158 -4.19 6.74 5.95
CA ARG A 158 -3.33 5.93 5.10
C ARG A 158 -2.10 5.43 5.85
N HIS A 159 -1.65 4.23 5.50
CA HIS A 159 -0.35 3.72 5.90
C HIS A 159 0.74 4.59 5.28
N PRO A 160 1.72 5.12 6.04
CA PRO A 160 2.77 5.94 5.50
C PRO A 160 3.86 5.10 4.84
N MET A 161 4.62 5.78 4.03
CA MET A 161 5.97 5.38 3.64
C MET A 161 6.94 6.35 4.32
N PRO A 162 7.56 5.99 5.46
CA PRO A 162 8.33 6.95 6.26
C PRO A 162 9.73 7.17 5.68
N TYR A 163 9.80 7.79 4.50
CA TYR A 163 11.07 8.10 3.85
C TYR A 163 11.81 9.27 4.49
N GLY A 164 11.08 10.16 5.18
CA GLY A 164 11.60 11.37 5.77
C GLY A 164 11.99 11.26 7.27
N ASP A 165 11.93 12.40 7.95
CA ASP A 165 12.13 12.50 9.40
C ASP A 165 10.90 11.95 10.13
N LEU A 166 11.03 10.79 10.77
CA LEU A 166 9.95 10.10 11.48
C LEU A 166 9.27 10.98 12.55
N ALA A 167 10.02 11.85 13.22
CA ALA A 167 9.47 12.74 14.24
C ALA A 167 8.57 13.82 13.63
N LYS A 168 8.95 14.36 12.47
CA LYS A 168 8.12 15.31 11.71
C LYS A 168 6.91 14.62 11.08
N GLN A 169 7.06 13.35 10.72
CA GLN A 169 6.02 12.51 10.13
C GLN A 169 5.13 11.79 11.16
N ALA A 170 5.20 12.16 12.44
CA ALA A 170 4.36 11.54 13.47
C ALA A 170 2.88 11.59 13.10
N VAL A 171 2.37 12.76 12.71
CA VAL A 171 1.01 12.98 12.20
C VAL A 171 1.06 14.01 11.07
N GLN A 172 0.56 13.64 9.91
CA GLN A 172 0.45 14.50 8.74
C GLN A 172 -1.01 14.55 8.28
N ARG A 173 -1.51 15.74 7.93
CA ARG A 173 -2.86 15.97 7.43
C ARG A 173 -2.80 16.62 6.05
N PHE A 174 -3.55 16.06 5.13
CA PHE A 174 -3.62 16.51 3.73
C PHE A 174 -5.09 16.80 3.37
N ALA A 175 -5.37 18.03 3.00
CA ALA A 175 -6.68 18.49 2.58
C ALA A 175 -6.62 19.31 1.28
N ALA A 176 -5.42 19.77 0.90
CA ALA A 176 -5.14 20.51 -0.32
C ALA A 176 -3.85 20.00 -0.96
N ILE A 177 -3.70 20.20 -2.26
CA ILE A 177 -2.51 19.75 -3.04
C ILE A 177 -1.22 20.39 -2.48
N GLU A 178 -1.31 21.60 -1.95
CA GLU A 178 -0.19 22.31 -1.34
C GLU A 178 0.37 21.59 -0.10
N ASP A 179 -0.47 20.81 0.58
CA ASP A 179 -0.03 20.01 1.74
C ASP A 179 1.02 18.96 1.34
N LEU A 180 0.98 18.44 0.10
CA LEU A 180 1.97 17.48 -0.39
C LEU A 180 3.38 18.10 -0.40
N ALA A 181 3.51 19.31 -0.91
CA ALA A 181 4.80 20.03 -0.91
C ALA A 181 5.21 20.45 0.51
N LYS A 182 4.27 20.88 1.35
CA LYS A 182 4.52 21.26 2.75
C LYS A 182 5.09 20.11 3.59
N HIS A 183 4.65 18.90 3.32
CA HIS A 183 5.11 17.69 4.00
C HIS A 183 6.27 16.99 3.28
N GLU A 184 6.83 17.59 2.22
CA GLU A 184 7.98 17.07 1.46
C GLU A 184 7.73 15.63 0.93
N CYS A 185 6.49 15.35 0.48
CA CYS A 185 6.09 14.03 0.02
C CYS A 185 6.91 13.56 -1.20
N THR A 186 7.28 12.29 -1.17
CA THR A 186 7.81 11.58 -2.34
C THR A 186 6.70 11.36 -3.38
N ILE A 187 7.07 10.93 -4.61
CA ILE A 187 6.07 10.58 -5.63
C ILE A 187 5.15 9.47 -5.14
N GLU A 188 5.69 8.43 -4.54
CA GLU A 188 4.88 7.31 -4.04
C GLU A 188 3.88 7.74 -2.97
N GLU A 189 4.28 8.65 -2.07
CA GLU A 189 3.35 9.24 -1.11
C GLU A 189 2.27 10.08 -1.82
N MET A 190 2.66 10.86 -2.83
CA MET A 190 1.71 11.65 -3.64
C MET A 190 0.71 10.74 -4.38
N GLU A 191 1.15 9.62 -4.93
CA GLU A 191 0.30 8.62 -5.61
C GLU A 191 -0.83 8.12 -4.70
N GLU A 192 -0.55 8.03 -3.41
CA GLU A 192 -1.52 7.57 -2.42
C GLU A 192 -2.44 8.70 -1.91
N TYR A 193 -1.97 9.95 -1.87
CA TYR A 193 -2.72 11.04 -1.25
C TYR A 193 -3.45 11.94 -2.27
N GLU A 194 -2.84 12.23 -3.42
CA GLU A 194 -3.41 13.15 -4.42
C GLU A 194 -4.81 12.72 -4.89
N PRO A 195 -5.11 11.44 -5.19
CA PRO A 195 -6.44 11.04 -5.63
C PRO A 195 -7.54 11.35 -4.60
N HIS A 196 -7.24 11.25 -3.30
CA HIS A 196 -8.19 11.60 -2.23
C HIS A 196 -8.40 13.11 -2.16
N ILE A 197 -7.31 13.89 -2.20
CA ILE A 197 -7.35 15.35 -2.17
C ILE A 197 -8.13 15.88 -3.37
N ALA A 198 -7.85 15.36 -4.57
CA ALA A 198 -8.55 15.74 -5.81
C ALA A 198 -10.05 15.45 -5.75
N ALA A 199 -10.47 14.42 -5.01
CA ALA A 199 -11.86 14.09 -4.75
C ALA A 199 -12.48 14.90 -3.58
N GLY A 200 -11.78 15.89 -3.03
CA GLY A 200 -12.24 16.72 -1.92
C GLY A 200 -12.31 15.98 -0.58
N ASN A 201 -11.48 14.95 -0.39
CA ASN A 201 -11.39 14.19 0.84
C ASN A 201 -10.17 14.63 1.67
N VAL A 202 -10.31 14.53 2.99
CA VAL A 202 -9.20 14.70 3.92
C VAL A 202 -8.55 13.35 4.14
N ILE A 203 -7.22 13.31 4.07
CA ILE A 203 -6.43 12.12 4.35
C ILE A 203 -5.36 12.43 5.40
N TYR A 204 -5.16 11.50 6.30
CA TYR A 204 -4.08 11.50 7.28
C TYR A 204 -3.10 10.38 6.99
N ALA A 205 -1.82 10.66 7.27
CA ALA A 205 -0.76 9.67 7.27
C ALA A 205 0.23 9.95 8.39
N GLY A 206 1.16 9.06 8.66
CA GLY A 206 2.23 9.27 9.63
C GLY A 206 2.59 8.01 10.39
N VAL A 207 3.41 8.15 11.43
CA VAL A 207 4.04 7.03 12.15
C VAL A 207 3.32 6.69 13.46
N ASP A 208 2.64 7.65 14.10
CA ASP A 208 1.87 7.43 15.34
C ASP A 208 0.37 7.30 15.04
N TYR A 209 -0.06 6.06 14.81
CA TYR A 209 -1.44 5.77 14.37
C TYR A 209 -2.49 6.04 15.43
N GLU A 210 -2.15 6.02 16.71
CA GLU A 210 -3.08 6.44 17.75
C GLU A 210 -3.28 7.96 17.74
N ALA A 211 -2.19 8.72 17.69
CA ALA A 211 -2.25 10.17 17.59
C ALA A 211 -2.97 10.62 16.31
N ILE A 212 -2.74 9.95 15.18
CA ILE A 212 -3.43 10.19 13.91
C ILE A 212 -4.93 9.99 14.08
N LEU A 213 -5.36 8.85 14.65
CA LEU A 213 -6.77 8.55 14.86
C LEU A 213 -7.45 9.61 15.74
N ARG A 214 -6.80 10.01 16.87
CA ARG A 214 -7.36 11.03 17.76
C ARG A 214 -7.54 12.39 17.09
N GLN A 215 -6.68 12.75 16.14
CA GLN A 215 -6.87 13.98 15.35
C GLN A 215 -7.97 13.81 14.30
N ALA A 216 -7.99 12.71 13.57
CA ALA A 216 -9.01 12.43 12.57
C ALA A 216 -10.43 12.43 13.17
N GLU A 217 -10.60 11.87 14.37
CA GLU A 217 -11.89 11.81 15.11
C GLU A 217 -12.48 13.20 15.41
N GLN A 218 -11.63 14.25 15.51
CA GLN A 218 -12.10 15.61 15.81
C GLN A 218 -12.86 16.25 14.63
N GLU A 219 -12.58 15.80 13.41
CA GLU A 219 -13.23 16.33 12.21
C GLU A 219 -14.07 15.29 11.45
N ALA A 220 -13.97 14.00 11.76
CA ALA A 220 -14.67 12.94 11.05
C ALA A 220 -16.03 12.59 11.68
N ASP A 221 -17.02 12.28 10.85
CA ASP A 221 -18.21 11.53 11.20
C ASP A 221 -17.99 10.02 11.04
N VAL A 222 -17.21 9.64 10.01
CA VAL A 222 -16.75 8.27 9.73
C VAL A 222 -15.26 8.29 9.36
N VAL A 223 -14.51 7.35 9.90
CA VAL A 223 -13.09 7.15 9.60
C VAL A 223 -12.94 5.96 8.67
N LEU A 224 -12.11 6.10 7.64
CA LEU A 224 -11.68 5.00 6.79
C LEU A 224 -10.20 4.69 7.05
N TRP A 225 -9.89 3.41 7.22
CA TRP A 225 -8.53 2.91 7.14
C TRP A 225 -8.25 2.42 5.72
N ASP A 226 -7.42 3.14 4.99
CA ASP A 226 -6.88 2.72 3.69
C ASP A 226 -5.47 2.16 3.92
N GLY A 227 -5.40 0.87 4.25
CA GLY A 227 -4.16 0.20 4.64
C GLY A 227 -3.09 0.18 3.56
N GLY A 228 -1.83 0.02 3.97
CA GLY A 228 -0.71 -0.22 3.06
C GLY A 228 -0.67 -1.68 2.58
N ASN A 229 -0.10 -1.93 1.41
CA ASN A 229 0.11 -3.26 0.84
C ASN A 229 -1.09 -4.21 1.13
N ASN A 230 -0.85 -5.33 1.81
CA ASN A 230 -1.86 -6.23 2.35
C ASN A 230 -1.80 -6.34 3.89
N ASP A 231 -1.41 -5.28 4.58
CA ASP A 231 -1.42 -5.23 6.03
C ASP A 231 -2.84 -5.42 6.59
N PRO A 232 -3.02 -6.19 7.67
CA PRO A 232 -4.25 -6.16 8.47
C PRO A 232 -4.49 -4.76 9.05
N SER A 233 -5.73 -4.45 9.43
CA SER A 233 -6.06 -3.15 10.03
C SER A 233 -5.24 -2.87 11.29
N PHE A 234 -4.91 -1.59 11.52
CA PHE A 234 -4.33 -1.10 12.78
C PHE A 234 -5.41 -0.68 13.77
N TYR A 235 -6.65 -0.63 13.32
CA TYR A 235 -7.79 -0.19 14.10
C TYR A 235 -8.82 -1.31 14.25
N ALA A 236 -9.55 -1.30 15.36
CA ALA A 236 -10.75 -2.11 15.51
C ALA A 236 -11.84 -1.57 14.58
N SER A 237 -12.20 -2.34 13.56
CA SER A 237 -13.11 -1.94 12.51
C SER A 237 -14.54 -2.38 12.78
N ASP A 238 -15.51 -1.54 12.41
CA ASP A 238 -16.94 -1.89 12.40
C ASP A 238 -17.32 -2.63 11.10
N LEU A 239 -16.49 -2.48 10.05
CA LEU A 239 -16.56 -3.21 8.79
C LEU A 239 -15.17 -3.37 8.20
N THR A 240 -14.81 -4.56 7.81
CA THR A 240 -13.60 -4.86 7.05
C THR A 240 -13.96 -5.32 5.64
N ILE A 241 -13.44 -4.61 4.65
CA ILE A 241 -13.58 -4.92 3.22
C ILE A 241 -12.20 -5.32 2.70
N THR A 242 -12.03 -6.54 2.19
CA THR A 242 -10.78 -6.98 1.58
C THR A 242 -10.93 -7.12 0.07
N ILE A 243 -9.94 -6.64 -0.67
CA ILE A 243 -9.93 -6.68 -2.14
C ILE A 243 -9.03 -7.83 -2.61
N ALA A 244 -9.58 -8.70 -3.46
CA ALA A 244 -8.88 -9.77 -4.16
C ALA A 244 -8.74 -9.46 -5.65
N ASP A 245 -7.75 -10.09 -6.32
CA ASP A 245 -7.38 -9.82 -7.70
C ASP A 245 -7.33 -11.11 -8.52
N PRO A 246 -8.29 -11.36 -9.41
CA PRO A 246 -8.35 -12.58 -10.23
C PRO A 246 -7.31 -12.62 -11.35
N LEU A 247 -6.53 -11.55 -11.56
CA LEU A 247 -5.37 -11.58 -12.47
C LEU A 247 -4.19 -12.34 -11.86
N ARG A 248 -4.25 -12.62 -10.54
CA ARG A 248 -3.24 -13.39 -9.79
C ARG A 248 -3.92 -14.45 -8.93
N PRO A 249 -4.69 -15.40 -9.54
CA PRO A 249 -5.44 -16.40 -8.77
C PRO A 249 -4.51 -17.26 -7.94
N GLY A 250 -4.86 -17.48 -6.66
CA GLY A 250 -4.05 -18.20 -5.69
C GLY A 250 -3.17 -17.32 -4.80
N HIS A 251 -2.82 -16.09 -5.23
CA HIS A 251 -2.01 -15.19 -4.40
C HIS A 251 -2.70 -14.81 -3.09
N GLU A 252 -4.03 -14.81 -3.05
CA GLU A 252 -4.83 -14.58 -1.86
C GLU A 252 -4.60 -15.60 -0.74
N LEU A 253 -4.05 -16.79 -1.07
CA LEU A 253 -3.72 -17.86 -0.13
C LEU A 253 -2.21 -18.07 0.04
N LEU A 254 -1.37 -17.41 -0.72
CA LEU A 254 0.08 -17.68 -0.75
C LEU A 254 0.89 -16.57 -0.07
N TYR A 255 0.30 -15.40 0.17
CA TYR A 255 1.00 -14.25 0.72
C TYR A 255 0.48 -13.84 2.10
N TRP A 256 1.39 -13.67 3.02
CA TRP A 256 1.13 -13.05 4.32
C TRP A 256 0.93 -11.53 4.13
N ALA A 257 -0.13 -10.87 4.63
CA ALA A 257 -1.22 -11.40 5.46
C ALA A 257 -2.56 -11.48 4.69
N GLY A 258 -2.53 -11.71 3.38
CA GLY A 258 -3.73 -11.72 2.51
C GLY A 258 -4.81 -12.68 2.99
N GLU A 259 -4.44 -13.93 3.32
CA GLU A 259 -5.37 -14.92 3.85
C GLU A 259 -5.97 -14.51 5.20
N THR A 260 -5.18 -13.86 6.07
CA THR A 260 -5.66 -13.33 7.34
C THR A 260 -6.71 -12.25 7.11
N ASN A 261 -6.49 -11.35 6.14
CA ASN A 261 -7.45 -10.31 5.78
C ASN A 261 -8.77 -10.91 5.28
N ILE A 262 -8.73 -11.92 4.39
CA ILE A 262 -9.93 -12.63 3.96
C ILE A 262 -10.69 -13.21 5.15
N THR A 263 -9.99 -13.90 6.04
CA THR A 263 -10.60 -14.59 7.18
C THR A 263 -11.28 -13.63 8.16
N MET A 264 -10.76 -12.41 8.27
CA MET A 264 -11.27 -11.37 9.18
C MET A 264 -12.31 -10.43 8.54
N SER A 265 -12.61 -10.56 7.25
CA SER A 265 -13.48 -9.64 6.53
C SER A 265 -14.95 -10.03 6.55
N GLU A 266 -15.83 -9.04 6.65
CA GLU A 266 -17.28 -9.19 6.41
C GLU A 266 -17.61 -9.16 4.94
N VAL A 267 -16.81 -8.43 4.13
CA VAL A 267 -16.98 -8.29 2.68
C VAL A 267 -15.65 -8.54 1.98
N VAL A 268 -15.65 -9.34 0.93
CA VAL A 268 -14.51 -9.48 0.01
C VAL A 268 -14.95 -9.06 -1.39
N ILE A 269 -14.23 -8.10 -1.98
CA ILE A 269 -14.47 -7.63 -3.34
C ILE A 269 -13.43 -8.27 -4.27
N ILE A 270 -13.89 -9.03 -5.26
CA ILE A 270 -13.06 -9.53 -6.35
C ILE A 270 -13.07 -8.47 -7.44
N ASN A 271 -12.00 -7.70 -7.55
CA ASN A 271 -11.88 -6.56 -8.46
C ASN A 271 -11.30 -6.99 -9.83
N LYS A 272 -11.35 -6.11 -10.84
CA LYS A 272 -10.79 -6.30 -12.19
C LYS A 272 -11.39 -7.49 -12.94
N CYS A 273 -12.64 -7.85 -12.67
CA CYS A 273 -13.32 -8.97 -13.33
C CYS A 273 -13.46 -8.74 -14.86
N ASP A 274 -13.54 -7.49 -15.30
CA ASP A 274 -13.56 -7.08 -16.70
C ASP A 274 -12.26 -7.37 -17.48
N SER A 275 -11.17 -7.64 -16.78
CA SER A 275 -9.86 -7.95 -17.35
C SER A 275 -9.41 -9.39 -17.13
N ALA A 276 -10.12 -10.15 -16.27
CA ALA A 276 -9.78 -11.51 -15.88
C ALA A 276 -10.55 -12.58 -16.66
N LYS A 277 -10.03 -13.81 -16.68
CA LYS A 277 -10.75 -14.95 -17.25
C LYS A 277 -11.83 -15.43 -16.26
N PRO A 278 -13.01 -15.85 -16.74
CA PRO A 278 -14.08 -16.38 -15.87
C PRO A 278 -13.62 -17.52 -14.94
N ALA A 279 -12.74 -18.40 -15.40
CA ALA A 279 -12.20 -19.51 -14.60
C ALA A 279 -11.33 -19.00 -13.42
N ASP A 280 -10.55 -17.93 -13.62
CA ASP A 280 -9.69 -17.34 -12.60
C ASP A 280 -10.55 -16.63 -11.53
N ILE A 281 -11.64 -15.95 -11.95
CA ILE A 281 -12.60 -15.35 -11.03
C ILE A 281 -13.25 -16.43 -10.16
N GLU A 282 -13.65 -17.55 -10.76
CA GLU A 282 -14.27 -18.66 -10.02
C GLU A 282 -13.28 -19.31 -9.04
N THR A 283 -12.01 -19.47 -9.44
CA THR A 283 -10.94 -19.96 -8.56
C THR A 283 -10.80 -19.08 -7.31
N VAL A 284 -10.73 -17.75 -7.49
CA VAL A 284 -10.63 -16.80 -6.38
C VAL A 284 -11.86 -16.86 -5.48
N LYS A 285 -13.08 -16.97 -6.05
CA LYS A 285 -14.31 -17.16 -5.26
C LYS A 285 -14.24 -18.40 -4.38
N GLN A 286 -13.81 -19.53 -4.93
CA GLN A 286 -13.70 -20.80 -4.21
C GLN A 286 -12.64 -20.70 -3.09
N ASN A 287 -11.52 -20.08 -3.37
CA ASN A 287 -10.46 -19.84 -2.38
C ASN A 287 -10.97 -19.00 -1.21
N ILE A 288 -11.67 -17.88 -1.49
CA ILE A 288 -12.27 -17.03 -0.46
C ILE A 288 -13.29 -17.82 0.36
N ALA A 289 -14.25 -18.50 -0.30
CA ALA A 289 -15.28 -19.27 0.38
C ALA A 289 -14.72 -20.40 1.26
N SER A 290 -13.58 -20.99 0.87
CA SER A 290 -12.90 -22.03 1.64
C SER A 290 -12.28 -21.49 2.95
N ARG A 291 -11.96 -20.20 3.02
CA ARG A 291 -11.34 -19.56 4.19
C ARG A 291 -12.35 -18.78 5.05
N ASN A 292 -13.31 -18.16 4.40
CA ASN A 292 -14.36 -17.39 5.07
C ASN A 292 -15.72 -17.63 4.42
N PRO A 293 -16.42 -18.71 4.77
CA PRO A 293 -17.72 -19.04 4.18
C PRO A 293 -18.84 -18.06 4.55
N ASN A 294 -18.61 -17.17 5.52
CA ASN A 294 -19.61 -16.23 6.02
C ASN A 294 -19.48 -14.82 5.45
N CYS A 295 -18.41 -14.51 4.72
CA CYS A 295 -18.26 -13.18 4.13
C CYS A 295 -19.16 -13.02 2.89
N ALA A 296 -19.57 -11.77 2.64
CA ALA A 296 -20.22 -11.43 1.38
C ALA A 296 -19.13 -11.28 0.29
N ILE A 297 -19.27 -12.03 -0.81
CA ILE A 297 -18.35 -11.93 -1.95
C ILE A 297 -19.03 -11.08 -3.04
N ILE A 298 -18.42 -9.95 -3.38
CA ILE A 298 -18.89 -9.02 -4.41
C ILE A 298 -17.86 -9.01 -5.54
N THR A 299 -18.31 -9.21 -6.78
CA THR A 299 -17.45 -9.01 -7.96
C THR A 299 -17.52 -7.56 -8.42
N ALA A 300 -16.43 -7.05 -8.97
CA ALA A 300 -16.33 -5.69 -9.49
C ALA A 300 -15.43 -5.62 -10.71
N ASP A 301 -15.73 -4.69 -11.59
CA ASP A 301 -14.87 -4.30 -12.69
C ASP A 301 -13.97 -3.13 -12.27
N SER A 302 -12.90 -2.93 -13.03
CA SER A 302 -12.03 -1.77 -12.92
C SER A 302 -12.00 -1.03 -14.26
N PRO A 303 -13.08 -0.28 -14.61
CA PRO A 303 -13.12 0.46 -15.85
C PRO A 303 -12.01 1.51 -15.89
N VAL A 304 -11.31 1.55 -17.02
CA VAL A 304 -10.25 2.53 -17.28
C VAL A 304 -10.75 3.59 -18.24
N THR A 305 -10.44 4.85 -17.96
CA THR A 305 -10.80 6.01 -18.78
C THR A 305 -9.55 6.78 -19.19
N VAL A 306 -9.43 7.11 -20.47
CA VAL A 306 -8.34 7.92 -21.01
C VAL A 306 -8.82 9.38 -21.14
N GLU A 307 -8.04 10.33 -20.62
CA GLU A 307 -8.35 11.77 -20.67
C GLU A 307 -8.48 12.25 -22.12
N ASN A 308 -7.56 11.84 -23.01
CA ASN A 308 -7.60 12.18 -24.44
C ASN A 308 -7.33 10.93 -25.31
N PRO A 309 -8.37 10.19 -25.71
CA PRO A 309 -8.24 8.97 -26.50
C PRO A 309 -7.57 9.17 -27.86
N GLU A 310 -7.59 10.37 -28.45
CA GLU A 310 -6.96 10.66 -29.75
C GLU A 310 -5.42 10.61 -29.67
N LEU A 311 -4.86 10.73 -28.49
CA LEU A 311 -3.42 10.54 -28.25
C LEU A 311 -3.04 9.05 -28.15
N VAL A 312 -4.00 8.13 -28.18
CA VAL A 312 -3.77 6.68 -28.08
C VAL A 312 -4.12 5.96 -29.37
N LYS A 313 -5.27 6.25 -29.95
CA LYS A 313 -5.82 5.53 -31.10
C LYS A 313 -4.92 5.58 -32.32
N GLY A 314 -4.43 4.41 -32.76
CA GLY A 314 -3.53 4.25 -33.89
C GLY A 314 -2.13 4.84 -33.71
N LYS A 315 -1.76 5.29 -32.50
CA LYS A 315 -0.47 5.91 -32.20
C LYS A 315 0.55 4.89 -31.71
N ARG A 316 1.83 5.26 -31.83
CA ARG A 316 2.95 4.61 -31.15
C ARG A 316 3.10 5.27 -29.78
N VAL A 317 2.72 4.57 -28.73
CA VAL A 317 2.68 5.15 -27.37
C VAL A 317 3.75 4.55 -26.46
N LEU A 318 4.32 5.38 -25.61
CA LEU A 318 5.06 4.95 -24.44
C LEU A 318 4.09 4.89 -23.26
N VAL A 319 4.06 3.78 -22.55
CA VAL A 319 3.21 3.63 -21.35
C VAL A 319 4.06 3.77 -20.10
N VAL A 320 3.63 4.64 -19.18
CA VAL A 320 4.23 4.82 -17.84
C VAL A 320 3.22 4.34 -16.81
N GLU A 321 3.64 3.42 -15.94
CA GLU A 321 2.77 2.75 -14.96
C GLU A 321 3.23 2.99 -13.53
N ASP A 322 2.35 2.73 -12.59
CA ASP A 322 2.62 2.74 -11.15
C ASP A 322 3.75 1.76 -10.78
N GLY A 323 4.84 2.30 -10.25
CA GLY A 323 6.03 1.53 -9.89
C GLY A 323 5.78 0.41 -8.87
N PRO A 324 5.20 0.68 -7.70
CA PRO A 324 4.90 -0.33 -6.68
C PRO A 324 4.03 -1.49 -7.17
N THR A 325 3.02 -1.23 -7.98
CA THR A 325 2.15 -2.27 -8.57
C THR A 325 2.94 -3.24 -9.43
N LEU A 326 3.90 -2.74 -10.20
CA LEU A 326 4.73 -3.54 -11.09
C LEU A 326 5.86 -4.27 -10.37
N THR A 327 6.53 -3.61 -9.45
CA THR A 327 7.71 -4.15 -8.76
C THR A 327 7.29 -5.06 -7.60
N HIS A 328 6.72 -4.51 -6.52
CA HIS A 328 6.29 -5.27 -5.36
C HIS A 328 5.01 -6.08 -5.60
N GLY A 329 4.10 -5.55 -6.41
CA GLY A 329 2.87 -6.25 -6.80
C GLY A 329 3.07 -7.36 -7.84
N GLU A 330 4.24 -7.43 -8.49
CA GLU A 330 4.59 -8.43 -9.51
C GLU A 330 3.60 -8.45 -10.70
N MET A 331 2.98 -7.31 -11.01
CA MET A 331 2.09 -7.19 -12.17
C MET A 331 2.88 -7.03 -13.46
N HIS A 332 2.45 -7.73 -14.52
CA HIS A 332 3.06 -7.61 -15.85
C HIS A 332 2.58 -6.39 -16.65
N LEU A 333 1.46 -5.79 -16.22
CA LEU A 333 0.82 -4.64 -16.85
C LEU A 333 0.03 -3.86 -15.80
N GLY A 334 -0.24 -2.58 -16.09
CA GLY A 334 -1.06 -1.70 -15.26
C GLY A 334 -2.24 -1.10 -16.04
N ALA A 335 -2.85 -0.07 -15.45
CA ALA A 335 -4.03 0.59 -16.00
C ALA A 335 -3.76 1.29 -17.33
N GLY A 336 -2.56 1.86 -17.52
CA GLY A 336 -2.15 2.53 -18.76
C GLY A 336 -2.07 1.58 -19.94
N THR A 337 -1.50 0.38 -19.73
CA THR A 337 -1.41 -0.67 -20.76
C THR A 337 -2.80 -1.16 -21.15
N VAL A 338 -3.65 -1.44 -20.18
CA VAL A 338 -5.06 -1.85 -20.43
C VAL A 338 -5.81 -0.76 -21.19
N ALA A 339 -5.65 0.49 -20.77
CA ALA A 339 -6.29 1.63 -21.43
C ALA A 339 -5.80 1.80 -22.87
N ALA A 340 -4.49 1.71 -23.11
CA ALA A 340 -3.91 1.81 -24.44
C ALA A 340 -4.48 0.73 -25.38
N GLN A 341 -4.51 -0.52 -24.93
CA GLN A 341 -5.06 -1.65 -25.69
C GLN A 341 -6.55 -1.48 -26.01
N ARG A 342 -7.37 -1.09 -25.04
CA ARG A 342 -8.82 -0.88 -25.20
C ARG A 342 -9.15 0.30 -26.11
N ASN A 343 -8.28 1.30 -26.20
CA ASN A 343 -8.45 2.48 -27.06
C ASN A 343 -7.81 2.34 -28.44
N GLY A 344 -7.42 1.12 -28.83
CA GLY A 344 -6.93 0.85 -30.19
C GLY A 344 -5.57 1.46 -30.48
N VAL A 345 -4.62 1.32 -29.54
CA VAL A 345 -3.22 1.71 -29.74
C VAL A 345 -2.64 1.09 -31.01
N GLY A 346 -1.83 1.83 -31.75
CA GLY A 346 -1.11 1.30 -32.91
C GLY A 346 0.04 0.41 -32.51
N GLN A 347 0.87 0.87 -31.56
CA GLN A 347 2.00 0.13 -31.00
C GLN A 347 2.33 0.65 -29.60
N ILE A 348 2.62 -0.24 -28.65
CA ILE A 348 3.28 0.10 -27.39
C ILE A 348 4.79 0.00 -27.61
N ILE A 349 5.52 1.04 -27.27
CA ILE A 349 6.96 1.14 -27.50
C ILE A 349 7.71 0.49 -26.32
N ASP A 350 8.66 -0.40 -26.64
CA ASP A 350 9.60 -0.93 -25.66
C ASP A 350 10.53 0.18 -25.14
N PRO A 351 10.49 0.52 -23.84
CA PRO A 351 11.29 1.59 -23.28
C PRO A 351 12.75 1.20 -22.98
N ARG A 352 13.07 -0.08 -22.92
CA ARG A 352 14.40 -0.59 -22.51
C ARG A 352 15.57 0.01 -23.26
N PRO A 353 15.51 0.26 -24.59
CA PRO A 353 16.59 0.92 -25.32
C PRO A 353 16.86 2.37 -24.89
N PHE A 354 15.91 3.01 -24.22
CA PHE A 354 15.98 4.42 -23.79
C PHE A 354 16.17 4.56 -22.27
N ALA A 355 16.07 3.45 -21.54
CA ALA A 355 16.13 3.44 -20.07
C ALA A 355 17.52 3.81 -19.55
N VAL A 356 17.55 4.70 -18.56
CA VAL A 356 18.78 5.15 -17.89
C VAL A 356 18.68 4.95 -16.37
N GLY A 357 19.82 4.91 -15.68
CA GLY A 357 19.94 4.90 -14.23
C GLY A 357 19.07 3.86 -13.54
N SER A 358 18.25 4.30 -12.59
CA SER A 358 17.35 3.46 -11.78
C SER A 358 16.30 2.75 -12.61
N ILE A 359 15.80 3.37 -13.69
CA ILE A 359 14.82 2.73 -14.60
C ILE A 359 15.46 1.54 -15.31
N LYS A 360 16.70 1.67 -15.77
CA LYS A 360 17.44 0.56 -16.37
C LYS A 360 17.68 -0.57 -15.35
N ALA A 361 18.14 -0.22 -14.15
CA ALA A 361 18.35 -1.17 -13.06
C ALA A 361 17.07 -1.92 -12.67
N ALA A 362 15.91 -1.29 -12.78
CA ALA A 362 14.62 -1.93 -12.50
C ALA A 362 14.33 -3.07 -13.49
N TYR A 363 14.63 -2.94 -14.77
CA TYR A 363 14.46 -4.03 -15.74
C TYR A 363 15.39 -5.22 -15.45
N ASP A 364 16.61 -4.96 -14.99
CA ASP A 364 17.54 -6.02 -14.59
C ASP A 364 17.06 -6.77 -13.34
N LYS A 365 16.49 -6.03 -12.38
CA LYS A 365 15.98 -6.57 -11.11
C LYS A 365 14.63 -7.28 -11.27
N TYR A 366 13.77 -6.80 -12.14
CA TYR A 366 12.40 -7.27 -12.36
C TYR A 366 12.17 -7.73 -13.80
N PRO A 367 12.64 -8.93 -14.19
CA PRO A 367 12.57 -9.42 -15.58
C PRO A 367 11.16 -9.60 -16.14
N HIS A 368 10.14 -9.59 -15.28
CA HIS A 368 8.73 -9.71 -15.67
C HIS A 368 8.15 -8.42 -16.22
N LEU A 369 8.85 -7.28 -16.07
CA LEU A 369 8.39 -6.00 -16.61
C LEU A 369 8.27 -6.06 -18.13
N GLY A 370 7.10 -5.71 -18.65
CA GLY A 370 6.79 -5.67 -20.07
C GLY A 370 7.29 -4.39 -20.77
N ASP A 371 6.64 -4.06 -21.89
CA ASP A 371 6.95 -2.86 -22.69
C ASP A 371 6.30 -1.61 -22.04
N LEU A 372 6.75 -1.26 -20.86
CA LEU A 372 6.22 -0.15 -20.05
C LEU A 372 7.32 0.43 -19.16
N VAL A 373 7.20 1.70 -18.79
CA VAL A 373 8.13 2.38 -17.86
C VAL A 373 7.55 2.32 -16.45
N PRO A 374 8.25 1.70 -15.48
CA PRO A 374 7.84 1.82 -14.08
C PRO A 374 8.14 3.25 -13.60
N ALA A 375 7.15 3.95 -13.05
CA ALA A 375 7.36 5.24 -12.42
C ALA A 375 8.07 5.01 -11.08
N LEU A 376 9.37 5.24 -11.07
CA LEU A 376 10.20 5.21 -9.88
C LEU A 376 10.60 6.65 -9.55
N GLY A 377 10.52 7.05 -8.28
CA GLY A 377 10.82 8.44 -7.94
C GLY A 377 10.84 8.73 -6.45
N TYR A 378 11.75 8.10 -5.73
CA TYR A 378 12.01 8.44 -4.32
C TYR A 378 12.80 9.74 -4.17
N TYR A 379 13.72 10.02 -5.10
CA TYR A 379 14.69 11.13 -5.01
C TYR A 379 14.82 11.88 -6.33
N GLY A 380 15.35 13.11 -6.27
CA GLY A 380 15.46 14.01 -7.43
C GLY A 380 16.26 13.44 -8.60
N ASP A 381 17.22 12.54 -8.36
CA ASP A 381 17.99 11.88 -9.43
C ASP A 381 17.11 10.89 -10.20
N GLN A 382 16.32 10.10 -9.52
CA GLN A 382 15.39 9.13 -10.13
C GLN A 382 14.32 9.83 -10.98
N LEU A 383 13.86 11.02 -10.54
CA LEU A 383 12.95 11.85 -11.32
C LEU A 383 13.56 12.31 -12.63
N ARG A 384 14.84 12.75 -12.60
CA ARG A 384 15.56 13.13 -13.80
C ARG A 384 15.77 11.95 -14.74
N GLU A 385 16.05 10.77 -14.22
CA GLU A 385 16.21 9.53 -14.98
C GLU A 385 14.89 9.09 -15.62
N LEU A 386 13.78 9.22 -14.91
CA LEU A 386 12.43 8.97 -15.44
C LEU A 386 12.10 9.95 -16.58
N GLU A 387 12.31 11.25 -16.34
CA GLU A 387 12.12 12.30 -17.34
C GLU A 387 12.98 12.05 -18.61
N GLN A 388 14.26 11.73 -18.43
CA GLN A 388 15.18 11.43 -19.52
C GLN A 388 14.73 10.19 -20.30
N THR A 389 14.34 9.11 -19.60
CA THR A 389 13.85 7.87 -20.24
C THR A 389 12.62 8.16 -21.10
N ILE A 390 11.63 8.88 -20.56
CA ILE A 390 10.39 9.22 -21.27
C ILE A 390 10.67 10.11 -22.49
N ASN A 391 11.48 11.15 -22.32
CA ASN A 391 11.74 12.11 -23.39
C ASN A 391 12.65 11.57 -24.49
N SER A 392 13.51 10.58 -24.19
CA SER A 392 14.36 9.92 -25.17
C SER A 392 13.64 8.86 -26.01
N ALA A 393 12.49 8.36 -25.56
CA ALA A 393 11.76 7.31 -26.27
C ALA A 393 11.22 7.81 -27.61
N ASP A 394 11.36 7.01 -28.69
CA ASP A 394 10.80 7.32 -30.00
C ASP A 394 9.32 6.90 -30.07
N CYS A 395 8.44 7.78 -29.63
CA CYS A 395 7.00 7.58 -29.59
C CYS A 395 6.22 8.84 -29.98
N ASP A 396 4.95 8.67 -30.40
CA ASP A 396 4.08 9.76 -30.81
C ASP A 396 3.43 10.44 -29.58
N SER A 397 3.21 9.69 -28.50
CA SER A 397 2.59 10.18 -27.27
C SER A 397 2.94 9.30 -26.07
N VAL A 398 2.63 9.82 -24.87
CA VAL A 398 2.85 9.14 -23.58
C VAL A 398 1.50 8.88 -22.91
N VAL A 399 1.29 7.64 -22.46
CA VAL A 399 0.13 7.23 -21.68
C VAL A 399 0.58 7.13 -20.22
N ILE A 400 0.00 7.96 -19.36
CA ILE A 400 0.32 8.04 -17.93
C ILE A 400 -0.72 7.19 -17.17
N GLY A 401 -0.33 6.00 -16.73
CA GLY A 401 -1.14 5.05 -15.96
C GLY A 401 -0.91 5.14 -14.43
N THR A 402 -0.14 6.13 -13.98
CA THR A 402 0.10 6.37 -12.55
C THR A 402 -1.07 7.07 -11.88
N PRO A 403 -1.29 6.89 -10.56
CA PRO A 403 -2.32 7.62 -9.80
C PRO A 403 -2.16 9.14 -9.83
N ILE A 404 -0.91 9.62 -9.87
CA ILE A 404 -0.62 11.07 -9.98
C ILE A 404 -0.52 11.55 -11.43
N ASP A 405 -0.62 12.85 -11.61
CA ASP A 405 -0.33 13.50 -12.87
C ASP A 405 1.18 13.83 -12.98
N LEU A 406 1.94 12.93 -13.61
CA LEU A 406 3.38 13.09 -13.78
C LEU A 406 3.80 14.40 -14.46
N ARG A 407 2.90 15.04 -15.25
CA ARG A 407 3.15 16.34 -15.89
C ARG A 407 3.38 17.49 -14.90
N ARG A 408 3.01 17.29 -13.62
CA ARG A 408 3.26 18.26 -12.52
C ARG A 408 4.62 18.08 -11.86
N VAL A 409 5.23 16.93 -12.04
CA VAL A 409 6.43 16.53 -11.29
C VAL A 409 7.66 16.52 -12.18
N ILE A 410 7.49 16.07 -13.44
CA ILE A 410 8.55 16.02 -14.46
C ILE A 410 8.07 16.71 -15.73
N LYS A 411 9.03 17.19 -16.55
CA LYS A 411 8.74 17.77 -17.85
C LYS A 411 8.64 16.69 -18.91
N ILE A 412 7.45 16.50 -19.47
CA ILE A 412 7.23 15.60 -20.61
C ILE A 412 7.11 16.46 -21.87
N ASP A 413 8.09 16.34 -22.78
CA ASP A 413 8.17 17.14 -24.01
C ASP A 413 7.23 16.62 -25.13
N LYS A 414 6.57 15.48 -24.91
CA LYS A 414 5.66 14.85 -25.86
C LYS A 414 4.19 15.05 -25.47
N PRO A 415 3.24 14.94 -26.43
CA PRO A 415 1.84 14.86 -26.09
C PRO A 415 1.59 13.74 -25.09
N ALA A 416 0.94 14.03 -23.97
CA ALA A 416 0.69 13.07 -22.93
C ALA A 416 -0.77 13.04 -22.52
N THR A 417 -1.29 11.84 -22.23
CA THR A 417 -2.65 11.63 -21.74
C THR A 417 -2.64 10.80 -20.48
N ARG A 418 -3.54 11.10 -19.57
CA ARG A 418 -3.68 10.42 -18.29
C ARG A 418 -4.75 9.33 -18.37
N VAL A 419 -4.55 8.27 -17.60
CA VAL A 419 -5.53 7.21 -17.37
C VAL A 419 -6.04 7.32 -15.94
N SER A 420 -7.34 7.23 -15.77
CA SER A 420 -8.00 7.05 -14.48
C SER A 420 -8.73 5.70 -14.45
N TYR A 421 -8.97 5.19 -13.25
CA TYR A 421 -9.69 3.95 -13.03
C TYR A 421 -10.50 4.01 -11.74
N ASP A 422 -11.66 3.37 -11.76
CA ASP A 422 -12.61 3.36 -10.66
C ASP A 422 -13.08 1.95 -10.34
N LEU A 423 -13.74 1.76 -9.21
CA LEU A 423 -14.42 0.53 -8.86
C LEU A 423 -15.85 0.56 -9.39
N ALA A 424 -16.25 -0.48 -10.12
CA ALA A 424 -17.61 -0.69 -10.55
C ALA A 424 -18.10 -2.05 -10.02
N GLU A 425 -18.67 -2.04 -8.82
CA GLU A 425 -19.20 -3.24 -8.17
C GLU A 425 -20.48 -3.72 -8.86
N HIS A 426 -20.61 -5.05 -9.02
CA HIS A 426 -21.78 -5.66 -9.66
C HIS A 426 -22.99 -5.77 -8.71
N ASP A 427 -22.77 -5.68 -7.40
CA ASP A 427 -23.83 -5.66 -6.38
C ASP A 427 -23.66 -4.45 -5.45
N THR A 428 -24.08 -3.29 -5.95
CA THR A 428 -24.06 -2.03 -5.18
C THR A 428 -24.94 -2.12 -3.94
N ALA A 429 -26.08 -2.83 -4.00
CA ALA A 429 -26.98 -2.93 -2.86
C ALA A 429 -26.36 -3.69 -1.69
N ALA A 430 -25.60 -4.76 -1.95
CA ALA A 430 -24.87 -5.51 -0.93
C ALA A 430 -23.77 -4.64 -0.29
N LEU A 431 -22.99 -3.91 -1.09
CA LEU A 431 -21.93 -3.04 -0.58
C LEU A 431 -22.49 -1.89 0.27
N VAL A 432 -23.50 -1.18 -0.25
CA VAL A 432 -24.20 -0.09 0.47
C VAL A 432 -24.83 -0.61 1.75
N GLY A 433 -25.45 -1.79 1.74
CA GLY A 433 -26.07 -2.42 2.90
C GLY A 433 -25.04 -2.73 4.00
N ALA A 434 -23.88 -3.25 3.64
CA ALA A 434 -22.79 -3.53 4.59
C ALA A 434 -22.26 -2.23 5.23
N ILE A 435 -22.00 -1.20 4.42
CA ILE A 435 -21.53 0.12 4.87
C ILE A 435 -22.57 0.76 5.80
N LYS A 436 -23.85 0.77 5.42
CA LYS A 436 -24.95 1.33 6.18
C LYS A 436 -25.06 0.70 7.57
N LYS A 437 -24.97 -0.64 7.63
CA LYS A 437 -24.97 -1.38 8.90
C LYS A 437 -23.80 -0.98 9.80
N ALA A 438 -22.60 -0.82 9.24
CA ALA A 438 -21.39 -0.47 10.00
C ALA A 438 -21.48 0.93 10.65
N ILE A 439 -22.15 1.88 10.00
CA ILE A 439 -22.31 3.25 10.50
C ILE A 439 -23.60 3.45 11.33
N GLY A 440 -24.34 2.38 11.59
CA GLY A 440 -25.56 2.42 12.43
C GLY A 440 -26.75 3.14 11.77
N LYS A 441 -26.87 3.10 10.45
CA LYS A 441 -27.96 3.70 9.67
C LYS A 441 -28.92 2.68 9.08
#